data_0d368a84b2dd8f9ad15b8bde651c6dac
#
_entry.id   0d368a84b2dd8f9ad15b8bde651c6dac
#
_cell.length_a   1.000
_cell.length_b   1.000
_cell.length_c   1.000
_cell.angle_alpha   90.00
_cell.angle_beta   90.00
_cell.angle_gamma   90.00
#
_symmetry.space_group_name_H-M   'P 1'
#
loop_
_entity.id
_entity.type
_entity.pdbx_description
1 polymer ?
#
loop_
_entity_poly.entity_id
_entity_poly.type
_entity_poly.pdbx_seq_one_letter_code
_entity_poly.pdbx_strand_id
1 'polypeptide(L)'
;MGHAVTTVVPQHLAEVRGGKLALIAKTEAAVKERLTKEITHWDHRAELLKLQEQAGKPNARLISGGARKRADLLQGRLERRLQDLKLEAQISPLPPVVLGGRLVVPAGLLAAMAGRTAASPTAPADTQVSAARAHTVVIDVERSLGFDPTDR
;
A
#
# COMPACT_ATOMS: atom_id res chain seq x y z
N MET A 1 7.91 6.28 25.78
CA MET A 1 8.53 6.55 24.46
C MET A 1 9.57 5.47 24.10
N GLY A 2 10.55 5.12 24.97
CA GLY A 2 11.62 4.19 24.65
C GLY A 2 11.17 2.85 24.04
N HIS A 3 10.24 2.14 24.67
CA HIS A 3 9.75 0.84 24.20
C HIS A 3 9.12 0.90 22.81
N ALA A 4 8.33 1.93 22.50
CA ALA A 4 7.73 2.08 21.17
C ALA A 4 8.80 2.23 20.09
N VAL A 5 9.82 3.05 20.33
CA VAL A 5 10.91 3.32 19.39
C VAL A 5 11.82 2.11 19.20
N THR A 6 12.12 1.39 20.28
CA THR A 6 13.09 0.27 20.23
C THR A 6 12.49 -1.06 19.81
N THR A 7 11.18 -1.27 20.01
CA THR A 7 10.54 -2.58 19.80
C THR A 7 9.45 -2.52 18.76
N VAL A 8 8.47 -1.63 18.93
CA VAL A 8 7.26 -1.62 18.09
C VAL A 8 7.55 -1.06 16.70
N VAL A 9 8.24 0.07 16.62
CA VAL A 9 8.54 0.73 15.34
C VAL A 9 9.38 -0.14 14.41
N PRO A 10 10.49 -0.78 14.85
CA PRO A 10 11.30 -1.63 13.98
C PRO A 10 10.54 -2.83 13.45
N GLN A 11 9.73 -3.49 14.29
CA GLN A 11 8.92 -4.65 13.90
C GLN A 11 7.89 -4.27 12.83
N HIS A 12 7.11 -3.22 13.10
CA HIS A 12 6.11 -2.73 12.14
C HIS A 12 6.75 -2.24 10.83
N LEU A 13 7.90 -1.55 10.92
CA LEU A 13 8.64 -1.11 9.74
C LEU A 13 9.09 -2.30 8.89
N ALA A 14 9.56 -3.40 9.51
CA ALA A 14 9.99 -4.59 8.78
C ALA A 14 8.82 -5.23 8.01
N GLU A 15 7.65 -5.34 8.63
CA GLU A 15 6.43 -5.86 7.99
C GLU A 15 5.99 -5.00 6.79
N VAL A 16 5.86 -3.69 7.01
CA VAL A 16 5.45 -2.74 5.95
C VAL A 16 6.47 -2.72 4.82
N ARG A 17 7.76 -2.69 5.15
CA ARG A 17 8.83 -2.71 4.16
C ARG A 17 8.81 -3.97 3.32
N GLY A 18 8.61 -5.15 3.93
CA GLY A 18 8.54 -6.42 3.21
C GLY A 18 7.42 -6.42 2.18
N GLY A 19 6.20 -6.06 2.56
CA GLY A 19 5.04 -5.97 1.66
C GLY A 19 5.24 -4.93 0.55
N LYS A 20 5.74 -3.75 0.89
CA LYS A 20 5.96 -2.66 -0.07
C LYS A 20 7.05 -3.00 -1.09
N LEU A 21 8.17 -3.57 -0.66
CA LEU A 21 9.26 -3.97 -1.57
C LEU A 21 8.82 -5.07 -2.53
N ALA A 22 8.04 -6.05 -2.07
CA ALA A 22 7.48 -7.07 -2.94
C ALA A 22 6.55 -6.49 -4.02
N LEU A 23 5.71 -5.52 -3.65
CA LEU A 23 4.84 -4.81 -4.59
C LEU A 23 5.64 -3.99 -5.60
N ILE A 24 6.67 -3.26 -5.13
CA ILE A 24 7.56 -2.48 -6.00
C ILE A 24 8.26 -3.39 -7.00
N ALA A 25 8.81 -4.53 -6.58
CA ALA A 25 9.48 -5.47 -7.46
C ALA A 25 8.55 -6.00 -8.58
N LYS A 26 7.30 -6.35 -8.23
CA LYS A 26 6.29 -6.74 -9.23
C LYS A 26 5.96 -5.62 -10.21
N THR A 27 5.81 -4.41 -9.70
CA THR A 27 5.50 -3.23 -10.52
C THR A 27 6.67 -2.90 -11.44
N GLU A 28 7.91 -2.95 -10.94
CA GLU A 28 9.12 -2.73 -11.72
C GLU A 28 9.24 -3.72 -12.88
N ALA A 29 9.03 -5.01 -12.60
CA ALA A 29 9.07 -6.06 -13.62
C ALA A 29 8.00 -5.83 -14.72
N ALA A 30 6.76 -5.54 -14.33
CA ALA A 30 5.67 -5.28 -15.26
C ALA A 30 5.90 -4.02 -16.12
N VAL A 31 6.40 -2.93 -15.50
CA VAL A 31 6.72 -1.68 -16.20
C VAL A 31 7.86 -1.90 -17.19
N LYS A 32 8.94 -2.58 -16.78
CA LYS A 32 10.06 -2.93 -17.66
C LYS A 32 9.58 -3.75 -18.85
N GLU A 33 8.87 -4.84 -18.60
CA GLU A 33 8.40 -5.72 -19.66
C GLU A 33 7.54 -4.97 -20.68
N ARG A 34 6.54 -4.23 -20.21
CA ARG A 34 5.62 -3.51 -21.09
C ARG A 34 6.32 -2.43 -21.89
N LEU A 35 7.05 -1.52 -21.23
CA LEU A 35 7.66 -0.38 -21.91
C LEU A 35 8.81 -0.82 -22.82
N THR A 36 9.58 -1.84 -22.46
CA THR A 36 10.62 -2.38 -23.35
C THR A 36 10.02 -2.94 -24.63
N LYS A 37 8.90 -3.69 -24.55
CA LYS A 37 8.20 -4.18 -25.74
C LYS A 37 7.72 -3.03 -26.64
N GLU A 38 7.15 -1.98 -26.05
CA GLU A 38 6.69 -0.81 -26.80
C GLU A 38 7.86 -0.05 -27.44
N ILE A 39 8.97 0.15 -26.74
CA ILE A 39 10.19 0.80 -27.25
C ILE A 39 10.74 0.00 -28.42
N THR A 40 10.97 -1.30 -28.26
CA THR A 40 11.46 -2.18 -29.33
C THR A 40 10.56 -2.13 -30.57
N HIS A 41 9.24 -2.11 -30.37
CA HIS A 41 8.30 -1.98 -31.50
C HIS A 41 8.50 -0.66 -32.26
N TRP A 42 8.61 0.47 -31.54
CA TRP A 42 8.76 1.78 -32.18
C TRP A 42 10.15 1.98 -32.80
N ASP A 43 11.21 1.45 -32.19
CA ASP A 43 12.56 1.44 -32.76
C ASP A 43 12.60 0.65 -34.06
N HIS A 44 12.09 -0.58 -34.06
CA HIS A 44 12.01 -1.39 -35.28
C HIS A 44 11.20 -0.70 -36.39
N ARG A 45 10.07 -0.08 -36.02
CA ARG A 45 9.27 0.69 -36.96
C ARG A 45 10.02 1.91 -37.50
N ALA A 46 10.80 2.60 -36.67
CA ALA A 46 11.62 3.73 -37.10
C ALA A 46 12.70 3.30 -38.08
N GLU A 47 13.35 2.16 -37.85
CA GLU A 47 14.35 1.59 -38.76
C GLU A 47 13.78 1.20 -40.12
N LEU A 48 12.63 0.51 -40.14
CA LEU A 48 11.93 0.16 -41.38
C LEU A 48 11.54 1.41 -42.18
N LEU A 49 11.04 2.45 -41.52
CA LEU A 49 10.67 3.70 -42.15
C LEU A 49 11.89 4.47 -42.67
N LYS A 50 13.02 4.37 -41.99
CA LYS A 50 14.28 4.94 -42.43
C LYS A 50 14.84 4.26 -43.73
N LEU A 51 14.68 2.95 -43.81
CA LEU A 51 15.01 2.23 -45.05
C LEU A 51 14.10 2.66 -46.21
N GLN A 52 12.81 2.91 -45.95
CA GLN A 52 11.90 3.42 -46.96
C GLN A 52 12.21 4.87 -47.37
N GLU A 53 12.71 5.69 -46.46
CA GLU A 53 13.22 7.03 -46.74
C GLU A 53 14.42 6.97 -47.69
N GLN A 54 15.37 6.08 -47.42
CA GLN A 54 16.53 5.82 -48.30
C GLN A 54 16.13 5.32 -49.70
N ALA A 55 15.04 4.60 -49.79
CA ALA A 55 14.44 4.15 -51.05
C ALA A 55 13.61 5.23 -51.77
N GLY A 56 13.61 6.48 -51.28
CA GLY A 56 12.99 7.62 -51.91
C GLY A 56 11.47 7.71 -51.78
N LYS A 57 10.86 7.00 -50.84
CA LYS A 57 9.40 7.09 -50.63
C LYS A 57 8.99 8.45 -50.06
N PRO A 58 7.97 9.13 -50.61
CA PRO A 58 7.52 10.42 -50.12
C PRO A 58 6.98 10.31 -48.69
N ASN A 59 7.22 11.34 -47.86
CA ASN A 59 6.81 11.42 -46.45
C ASN A 59 7.46 10.42 -45.47
N ALA A 60 8.30 9.49 -45.92
CA ALA A 60 8.94 8.52 -45.03
C ALA A 60 9.77 9.17 -43.94
N ARG A 61 10.44 10.29 -44.25
CA ARG A 61 11.28 11.07 -43.30
C ARG A 61 10.47 11.63 -42.12
N LEU A 62 9.30 12.19 -42.36
CA LEU A 62 8.44 12.73 -41.28
C LEU A 62 7.93 11.60 -40.37
N ILE A 63 7.60 10.47 -40.96
CA ILE A 63 7.04 9.32 -40.23
C ILE A 63 8.14 8.58 -39.43
N SER A 64 9.35 8.41 -40.03
CA SER A 64 10.50 7.80 -39.32
C SER A 64 10.93 8.64 -38.13
N GLY A 65 11.01 9.97 -38.27
CA GLY A 65 11.31 10.90 -37.20
C GLY A 65 10.25 10.88 -36.08
N GLY A 66 8.97 10.72 -36.44
CA GLY A 66 7.88 10.56 -35.48
C GLY A 66 7.96 9.28 -34.67
N ALA A 67 8.28 8.15 -35.33
CA ALA A 67 8.47 6.87 -34.68
C ALA A 67 9.65 6.89 -33.70
N ARG A 68 10.78 7.48 -34.11
CA ARG A 68 11.95 7.62 -33.23
C ARG A 68 11.66 8.48 -32.00
N LYS A 69 11.03 9.65 -32.18
CA LYS A 69 10.61 10.49 -31.06
C LYS A 69 9.70 9.74 -30.08
N ARG A 70 8.83 8.86 -30.60
CA ARG A 70 7.95 8.05 -29.74
C ARG A 70 8.75 7.04 -28.90
N ALA A 71 9.72 6.37 -29.49
CA ALA A 71 10.64 5.48 -28.77
C ALA A 71 11.41 6.24 -27.67
N ASP A 72 11.97 7.40 -27.99
CA ASP A 72 12.73 8.22 -27.03
C ASP A 72 11.84 8.70 -25.87
N LEU A 73 10.60 9.08 -26.14
CA LEU A 73 9.62 9.46 -25.10
C LEU A 73 9.28 8.30 -24.16
N LEU A 74 9.11 7.10 -24.72
CA LEU A 74 8.85 5.88 -23.92
C LEU A 74 10.08 5.49 -23.10
N GLN A 75 11.27 5.63 -23.65
CA GLN A 75 12.52 5.41 -22.92
C GLN A 75 12.63 6.36 -21.72
N GLY A 76 12.44 7.66 -21.92
CA GLY A 76 12.44 8.63 -20.82
C GLY A 76 11.32 8.42 -19.79
N ARG A 77 10.17 7.85 -20.22
CA ARG A 77 9.11 7.45 -19.29
C ARG A 77 9.52 6.24 -18.45
N LEU A 78 10.17 5.25 -19.06
CA LEU A 78 10.69 4.08 -18.36
C LEU A 78 11.69 4.49 -17.28
N GLU A 79 12.67 5.30 -17.64
CA GLU A 79 13.72 5.77 -16.74
C GLU A 79 13.14 6.52 -15.54
N ARG A 80 12.23 7.47 -15.79
CA ARG A 80 11.55 8.21 -14.72
C ARG A 80 10.79 7.28 -13.79
N ARG A 81 10.01 6.34 -14.36
CA ARG A 81 9.21 5.42 -13.52
C ARG A 81 10.09 4.50 -12.67
N LEU A 82 11.22 4.03 -13.21
CA LEU A 82 12.18 3.24 -12.44
C LEU A 82 12.83 4.06 -11.32
N GLN A 83 13.12 5.33 -11.58
CA GLN A 83 13.63 6.25 -10.55
C GLN A 83 12.60 6.49 -9.44
N ASP A 84 11.35 6.73 -9.81
CA ASP A 84 10.24 6.90 -8.84
C ASP A 84 10.11 5.67 -7.94
N LEU A 85 10.14 4.45 -8.53
CA LEU A 85 10.07 3.20 -7.77
C LEU A 85 11.26 3.01 -6.81
N LYS A 86 12.45 3.45 -7.21
CA LYS A 86 13.63 3.45 -6.31
C LYS A 86 13.45 4.40 -5.14
N LEU A 87 12.86 5.57 -5.36
CA LEU A 87 12.55 6.52 -4.29
C LEU A 87 11.44 5.97 -3.37
N GLU A 88 10.40 5.36 -3.95
CA GLU A 88 9.34 4.70 -3.18
C GLU A 88 9.86 3.55 -2.30
N ALA A 89 10.97 2.91 -2.68
CA ALA A 89 11.61 1.85 -1.89
C ALA A 89 12.36 2.37 -0.66
N GLN A 90 12.66 3.67 -0.59
CA GLN A 90 13.34 4.31 0.53
C GLN A 90 12.34 4.61 1.66
N ILE A 91 11.96 3.56 2.40
CA ILE A 91 11.00 3.67 3.50
C ILE A 91 11.74 3.94 4.79
N SER A 92 11.42 5.05 5.46
CA SER A 92 11.90 5.38 6.79
C SER A 92 10.72 5.65 7.74
N PRO A 93 10.82 5.26 9.02
CA PRO A 93 9.78 5.54 9.99
C PRO A 93 9.75 7.02 10.35
N LEU A 94 8.56 7.57 10.52
CA LEU A 94 8.38 8.85 11.17
C LEU A 94 8.52 8.69 12.70
N PRO A 95 8.90 9.74 13.42
CA PRO A 95 8.90 9.72 14.88
C PRO A 95 7.51 9.34 15.40
N PRO A 96 7.41 8.37 16.35
CA PRO A 96 6.12 7.97 16.89
C PRO A 96 5.52 9.11 17.73
N VAL A 97 4.22 9.36 17.54
CA VAL A 97 3.46 10.33 18.34
C VAL A 97 2.60 9.56 19.33
N VAL A 98 2.74 9.87 20.63
CA VAL A 98 1.91 9.28 21.67
C VAL A 98 0.62 10.05 21.75
N LEU A 99 -0.48 9.41 21.33
CA LEU A 99 -1.83 9.99 21.37
C LEU A 99 -2.49 9.81 22.75
N GLY A 100 -2.05 8.82 23.53
CA GLY A 100 -2.62 8.52 24.84
C GLY A 100 -2.05 7.23 25.41
N GLY A 101 -2.47 6.90 26.62
CA GLY A 101 -2.13 5.67 27.32
C GLY A 101 -3.38 5.00 27.88
N ARG A 102 -3.38 3.67 27.94
CA ARG A 102 -4.42 2.88 28.62
C ARG A 102 -3.75 1.96 29.62
N LEU A 103 -4.31 1.93 30.82
CA LEU A 103 -3.95 0.95 31.82
C LEU A 103 -4.99 -0.18 31.77
N VAL A 104 -4.56 -1.37 31.38
CA VAL A 104 -5.40 -2.57 31.41
C VAL A 104 -5.11 -3.29 32.71
N VAL A 105 -6.07 -3.31 33.63
CA VAL A 105 -5.97 -4.02 34.90
C VAL A 105 -6.83 -5.29 34.82
N PRO A 106 -6.26 -6.49 34.98
CA PRO A 106 -7.03 -7.73 35.04
C PRO A 106 -8.08 -7.69 36.15
N ALA A 107 -9.31 -8.10 35.85
CA ALA A 107 -10.42 -8.10 36.82
C ALA A 107 -10.09 -8.89 38.08
N GLY A 108 -9.33 -9.99 37.95
CA GLY A 108 -8.84 -10.76 39.10
C GLY A 108 -7.91 -9.98 40.03
N LEU A 109 -7.04 -9.11 39.47
CA LEU A 109 -6.18 -8.25 40.26
C LEU A 109 -7.03 -7.20 41.01
N LEU A 110 -8.01 -6.59 40.36
CA LEU A 110 -8.94 -5.65 40.99
C LEU A 110 -9.74 -6.32 42.14
N ALA A 111 -10.19 -7.56 41.92
CA ALA A 111 -10.87 -8.33 42.94
C ALA A 111 -9.97 -8.63 44.14
N ALA A 112 -8.71 -9.03 43.89
CA ALA A 112 -7.72 -9.26 44.94
C ALA A 112 -7.38 -7.99 45.73
N MET A 113 -7.19 -6.86 45.06
CA MET A 113 -6.95 -5.56 45.70
C MET A 113 -8.15 -5.06 46.52
N ALA A 114 -9.38 -5.42 46.10
CA ALA A 114 -10.62 -5.10 46.83
C ALA A 114 -10.95 -6.12 47.96
N GLY A 115 -10.03 -7.06 48.25
CA GLY A 115 -10.26 -8.10 49.26
C GLY A 115 -11.37 -9.09 48.90
N ARG A 116 -11.78 -9.15 47.65
CA ARG A 116 -12.79 -10.11 47.14
C ARG A 116 -12.03 -11.28 46.50
N THR A 117 -12.38 -12.48 46.92
CA THR A 117 -11.97 -13.69 46.22
C THR A 117 -12.48 -13.60 44.78
N ALA A 118 -11.60 -13.70 43.79
CA ALA A 118 -12.04 -13.77 42.42
C ALA A 118 -13.03 -14.93 42.28
N ALA A 119 -14.25 -14.64 41.95
CA ALA A 119 -15.23 -15.66 41.59
C ALA A 119 -14.60 -16.44 40.43
N SER A 120 -14.47 -17.76 40.59
CA SER A 120 -13.95 -18.63 39.54
C SER A 120 -14.68 -18.35 38.23
N PRO A 121 -14.01 -18.26 37.09
CA PRO A 121 -14.67 -17.98 35.81
C PRO A 121 -15.38 -19.26 35.32
N THR A 122 -16.45 -19.68 36.03
CA THR A 122 -17.15 -20.93 35.76
C THR A 122 -18.51 -20.74 35.09
N ALA A 123 -18.91 -19.52 34.84
CA ALA A 123 -20.05 -19.27 33.96
C ALA A 123 -19.51 -18.59 32.68
N PRO A 124 -19.81 -19.11 31.48
CA PRO A 124 -19.60 -18.34 30.27
C PRO A 124 -20.36 -17.02 30.45
N ALA A 125 -19.62 -15.93 30.45
CA ALA A 125 -20.26 -14.60 30.45
C ALA A 125 -21.23 -14.60 29.29
N ASP A 126 -22.50 -14.25 29.54
CA ASP A 126 -23.49 -14.12 28.48
C ASP A 126 -23.04 -13.03 27.53
N THR A 127 -22.27 -13.47 26.51
CA THR A 127 -21.71 -12.58 25.50
C THR A 127 -22.79 -12.05 24.57
N GLN A 128 -24.00 -12.65 24.55
CA GLN A 128 -25.10 -12.21 23.70
C GLN A 128 -25.62 -10.80 24.12
N VAL A 129 -25.75 -10.55 25.39
CA VAL A 129 -26.21 -9.24 25.89
C VAL A 129 -25.16 -8.16 25.59
N SER A 130 -23.87 -8.46 25.78
CA SER A 130 -22.80 -7.51 25.47
C SER A 130 -22.63 -7.31 23.98
N ALA A 131 -22.79 -8.35 23.17
CA ALA A 131 -22.74 -8.26 21.71
C ALA A 131 -23.92 -7.44 21.16
N ALA A 132 -25.13 -7.70 21.63
CA ALA A 132 -26.33 -6.92 21.25
C ALA A 132 -26.19 -5.43 21.61
N ARG A 133 -25.66 -5.12 22.79
CA ARG A 133 -25.41 -3.75 23.20
C ARG A 133 -24.33 -3.07 22.35
N ALA A 134 -23.24 -3.77 22.03
CA ALA A 134 -22.20 -3.26 21.16
C ALA A 134 -22.73 -2.98 19.74
N HIS A 135 -23.54 -3.89 19.22
CA HIS A 135 -24.18 -3.77 17.91
C HIS A 135 -25.11 -2.54 17.86
N THR A 136 -25.96 -2.35 18.86
CA THR A 136 -26.83 -1.17 18.96
C THR A 136 -26.02 0.13 18.95
N VAL A 137 -24.93 0.20 19.73
CA VAL A 137 -24.08 1.40 19.78
C VAL A 137 -23.45 1.69 18.45
N VAL A 138 -22.97 0.66 17.73
CA VAL A 138 -22.37 0.83 16.40
C VAL A 138 -23.40 1.38 15.41
N ILE A 139 -24.60 0.78 15.35
CA ILE A 139 -25.69 1.23 14.49
C ILE A 139 -26.06 2.69 14.77
N ASP A 140 -26.18 3.07 16.05
CA ASP A 140 -26.54 4.45 16.43
C ASP A 140 -25.43 5.44 15.99
N VAL A 141 -24.17 5.08 16.13
CA VAL A 141 -23.05 5.90 15.65
C VAL A 141 -23.07 6.03 14.13
N GLU A 142 -23.25 4.94 13.39
CA GLU A 142 -23.32 4.97 11.93
C GLU A 142 -24.50 5.83 11.43
N ARG A 143 -25.67 5.71 12.05
CA ARG A 143 -26.82 6.58 11.74
C ARG A 143 -26.54 8.05 12.02
N SER A 144 -25.85 8.35 13.11
CA SER A 144 -25.46 9.73 13.44
C SER A 144 -24.49 10.32 12.43
N LEU A 145 -23.71 9.48 11.74
CA LEU A 145 -22.80 9.84 10.67
C LEU A 145 -23.45 9.88 9.28
N GLY A 146 -24.75 9.58 9.20
CA GLY A 146 -25.52 9.64 7.95
C GLY A 146 -25.48 8.35 7.12
N PHE A 147 -24.99 7.24 7.68
CA PHE A 147 -25.05 5.93 7.04
C PHE A 147 -26.38 5.21 7.34
N ASP A 148 -26.80 4.32 6.45
CA ASP A 148 -27.96 3.44 6.66
C ASP A 148 -27.49 1.99 6.85
N PRO A 149 -27.12 1.59 8.10
CA PRO A 149 -26.59 0.27 8.37
C PRO A 149 -27.67 -0.79 8.20
N THR A 150 -27.40 -1.80 7.39
CA THR A 150 -28.26 -2.96 7.18
C THR A 150 -27.79 -4.12 8.06
N ASP A 151 -28.65 -4.60 8.94
CA ASP A 151 -28.41 -5.80 9.74
C ASP A 151 -28.48 -7.04 8.82
N ARG A 152 -27.41 -7.86 8.80
CA ARG A 152 -27.34 -9.12 8.05
C ARG A 152 -27.03 -10.29 8.97
#